data_a8e840baf524d8b1b8dbc94880cfe24a
#
_entry.id   a8e840baf524d8b1b8dbc94880cfe24a
#
_cell.length_a   1.000
_cell.length_b   1.000
_cell.length_c   1.000
_cell.angle_alpha   90.00
_cell.angle_beta   90.00
_cell.angle_gamma   90.00
#
_symmetry.space_group_name_H-M   'P 1'
#
loop_
_entity.id
_entity.type
_entity.pdbx_description
1 polymer ?
#
loop_
_entity_poly.entity_id
_entity_poly.type
_entity_poly.pdbx_seq_one_letter_code
_entity_poly.pdbx_strand_id
1 'polypeptide(L)'
;MMSLFHLFIFAVLFFNAPFSQTDIKFEKSIHSKTVHSVEEAGDYLPWTSVRPLTWDDFLCEPKRNSDAVALTSTALGISYNVSSNQLNYEITCSFSKVKSWGILKTPYILAHEQGHFDITEIYARKLHKELLDYKFNRKTFRQDVNVIYDRVVKEKENLQFAYDGLTDHSRNKTVQKEWLEKIQELLLETEAYANYP
;
A
#
# COMPACT_ATOMS: atom_id res chain seq x y z
N MET A 1 -20.82 35.24 -49.37
CA MET A 1 -19.65 35.37 -48.45
C MET A 1 -19.60 34.09 -47.63
N MET A 2 -18.76 33.14 -48.11
CA MET A 2 -18.53 31.83 -47.43
C MET A 2 -17.33 31.96 -46.51
N SER A 3 -17.53 31.74 -45.23
CA SER A 3 -16.43 31.72 -44.22
C SER A 3 -15.93 30.27 -44.11
N LEU A 4 -14.69 30.07 -44.48
CA LEU A 4 -13.94 28.80 -44.37
C LEU A 4 -13.52 28.58 -42.93
N PHE A 5 -14.07 27.58 -42.24
CA PHE A 5 -13.55 27.09 -40.99
C PHE A 5 -12.37 26.15 -41.24
N HIS A 6 -11.18 26.56 -40.86
CA HIS A 6 -10.00 25.69 -40.88
C HIS A 6 -10.01 24.80 -39.64
N LEU A 7 -10.17 23.50 -39.89
CA LEU A 7 -10.07 22.44 -38.87
C LEU A 7 -8.58 22.09 -38.72
N PHE A 8 -7.97 22.54 -37.62
CA PHE A 8 -6.62 22.08 -37.23
C PHE A 8 -6.70 20.72 -36.56
N ILE A 9 -6.30 19.68 -37.30
CA ILE A 9 -6.10 18.34 -36.75
C ILE A 9 -4.72 18.31 -36.11
N PHE A 10 -4.68 18.31 -34.76
CA PHE A 10 -3.45 18.00 -34.02
C PHE A 10 -3.24 16.48 -34.03
N ALA A 11 -2.28 16.02 -34.82
CA ALA A 11 -1.79 14.65 -34.77
C ALA A 11 -0.90 14.50 -33.54
N VAL A 12 -1.41 13.82 -32.50
CA VAL A 12 -0.60 13.40 -31.36
C VAL A 12 0.20 12.18 -31.78
N LEU A 13 1.47 12.35 -32.04
CA LEU A 13 2.42 11.27 -32.25
C LEU A 13 2.72 10.59 -30.92
N PHE A 14 2.15 9.42 -30.70
CA PHE A 14 2.56 8.54 -29.61
C PHE A 14 3.97 8.00 -29.90
N PHE A 15 4.97 8.52 -29.21
CA PHE A 15 6.26 7.89 -29.16
C PHE A 15 6.16 6.66 -28.25
N ASN A 16 6.05 5.48 -28.85
CA ASN A 16 6.23 4.20 -28.16
C ASN A 16 7.75 4.02 -27.93
N ALA A 17 8.26 4.49 -26.78
CA ALA A 17 9.53 4.00 -26.28
C ALA A 17 9.27 2.61 -25.63
N PRO A 18 10.07 1.59 -25.94
CA PRO A 18 9.95 0.31 -25.24
C PRO A 18 10.42 0.52 -23.78
N PHE A 19 9.46 0.46 -22.87
CA PHE A 19 9.74 0.39 -21.43
C PHE A 19 10.38 -0.98 -21.17
N SER A 20 11.68 -0.97 -20.92
CA SER A 20 12.41 -2.15 -20.48
C SER A 20 11.85 -2.56 -19.12
N GLN A 21 11.10 -3.65 -19.12
CA GLN A 21 10.67 -4.36 -17.93
C GLN A 21 11.92 -4.96 -17.28
N THR A 22 12.55 -4.21 -16.37
CA THR A 22 13.46 -4.83 -15.41
C THR A 22 12.59 -5.59 -14.44
N ASP A 23 12.69 -6.91 -14.51
CA ASP A 23 12.02 -7.89 -13.67
C ASP A 23 12.20 -7.57 -12.19
N ILE A 24 11.22 -6.88 -11.59
CA ILE A 24 11.01 -6.96 -10.17
C ILE A 24 10.28 -8.28 -9.95
N LYS A 25 11.06 -9.34 -9.70
CA LYS A 25 10.54 -10.60 -9.22
C LYS A 25 9.81 -10.35 -7.91
N PHE A 26 8.50 -10.22 -7.99
CA PHE A 26 7.62 -10.35 -6.86
C PHE A 26 7.65 -11.82 -6.44
N GLU A 27 8.44 -12.12 -5.44
CA GLU A 27 8.42 -13.45 -4.82
C GLU A 27 7.07 -13.61 -4.12
N LYS A 28 6.18 -14.33 -4.78
CA LYS A 28 4.90 -14.76 -4.24
C LYS A 28 5.20 -15.74 -3.09
N SER A 29 5.37 -15.19 -1.87
CA SER A 29 5.59 -16.02 -0.69
C SER A 29 4.29 -16.73 -0.33
N ILE A 30 4.03 -17.84 -1.00
CA ILE A 30 3.14 -18.88 -0.48
C ILE A 30 3.98 -19.66 0.52
N HIS A 31 4.00 -19.23 1.80
CA HIS A 31 4.75 -19.96 2.81
C HIS A 31 3.84 -20.62 3.83
N SER A 32 3.84 -21.93 3.70
CA SER A 32 3.89 -22.86 4.80
C SER A 32 5.03 -22.46 5.77
N LYS A 33 4.59 -22.10 7.00
CA LYS A 33 5.35 -22.19 8.24
C LYS A 33 6.88 -22.13 8.13
N THR A 34 7.45 -20.95 8.23
CA THR A 34 8.86 -20.81 8.58
C THR A 34 8.95 -19.98 9.86
N VAL A 35 9.63 -20.58 10.83
CA VAL A 35 9.98 -19.95 12.11
C VAL A 35 10.81 -18.70 11.80
N HIS A 36 10.24 -17.51 11.98
CA HIS A 36 10.99 -16.27 11.94
C HIS A 36 11.89 -16.19 13.18
N SER A 37 13.17 -15.95 12.96
CA SER A 37 14.12 -15.69 14.03
C SER A 37 13.71 -14.42 14.80
N VAL A 38 14.03 -14.36 16.08
CA VAL A 38 13.72 -13.24 16.98
C VAL A 38 14.28 -11.89 16.47
N GLU A 39 15.29 -11.92 15.61
CA GLU A 39 15.89 -10.72 15.00
C GLU A 39 15.00 -10.09 13.91
N GLU A 40 14.22 -10.87 13.16
CA GLU A 40 13.30 -10.35 12.15
C GLU A 40 12.05 -9.66 12.74
N ALA A 41 11.63 -10.01 13.95
CA ALA A 41 10.49 -9.39 14.61
C ALA A 41 10.74 -7.90 14.95
N GLY A 42 12.00 -7.50 15.15
CA GLY A 42 12.40 -6.11 15.41
C GLY A 42 12.42 -5.21 14.17
N ASP A 43 12.48 -5.80 12.97
CA ASP A 43 12.61 -5.10 11.70
C ASP A 43 11.29 -4.59 11.13
N TYR A 44 10.18 -5.05 11.69
CA TYR A 44 8.83 -4.70 11.27
C TYR A 44 8.03 -4.11 12.43
N LEU A 45 7.22 -3.11 12.11
CA LEU A 45 6.28 -2.50 13.05
C LEU A 45 4.85 -2.79 12.58
N PRO A 46 3.99 -3.37 13.42
CA PRO A 46 2.56 -3.45 13.13
C PRO A 46 1.95 -2.05 13.18
N TRP A 47 0.93 -1.82 12.35
CA TRP A 47 0.18 -0.58 12.44
C TRP A 47 -0.59 -0.51 13.76
N THR A 48 -0.65 0.66 14.35
CA THR A 48 -1.46 0.95 15.54
C THR A 48 -1.79 2.44 15.61
N SER A 49 -3.00 2.77 16.00
CA SER A 49 -3.46 4.16 16.14
C SER A 49 -2.76 4.95 17.26
N VAL A 50 -2.16 4.26 18.23
CA VAL A 50 -1.54 4.90 19.40
C VAL A 50 -0.04 5.15 19.26
N ARG A 51 0.58 4.61 18.21
CA ARG A 51 2.03 4.77 17.96
C ARG A 51 2.27 5.10 16.47
N PRO A 52 2.21 6.36 16.07
CA PRO A 52 2.62 6.78 14.73
C PRO A 52 4.12 6.54 14.51
N LEU A 53 4.52 6.53 13.23
CA LEU A 53 5.94 6.44 12.84
C LEU A 53 6.74 7.63 13.38
N THR A 54 8.00 7.36 13.67
CA THR A 54 9.02 8.36 13.95
C THR A 54 10.19 8.18 13.00
N TRP A 55 11.04 9.20 12.83
CA TRP A 55 12.23 9.05 11.99
C TRP A 55 13.23 8.01 12.48
N ASP A 56 13.15 7.60 13.75
CA ASP A 56 13.99 6.53 14.32
C ASP A 56 13.55 5.13 13.84
N ASP A 57 12.39 5.04 13.20
CA ASP A 57 11.91 3.80 12.61
C ASP A 57 12.49 3.55 11.20
N PHE A 58 13.08 4.57 10.55
CA PHE A 58 13.61 4.51 9.20
C PHE A 58 15.10 4.16 9.22
N LEU A 59 15.40 2.85 9.22
CA LEU A 59 16.75 2.33 9.43
C LEU A 59 17.54 2.03 8.16
N CYS A 60 16.86 2.00 6.98
CA CYS A 60 17.54 1.74 5.73
C CYS A 60 18.38 2.94 5.30
N GLU A 61 19.56 2.66 4.75
CA GLU A 61 20.36 3.71 4.10
C GLU A 61 19.68 4.18 2.80
N PRO A 62 19.60 5.50 2.57
CA PRO A 62 19.03 6.04 1.33
C PRO A 62 19.76 5.53 0.10
N LYS A 63 19.03 5.23 -0.97
CA LYS A 63 19.64 4.87 -2.25
C LYS A 63 20.36 6.10 -2.83
N ARG A 64 21.63 5.93 -3.19
CA ARG A 64 22.41 6.97 -3.91
C ARG A 64 21.69 7.30 -5.22
N ASN A 65 21.57 8.58 -5.53
CA ASN A 65 20.88 9.10 -6.72
C ASN A 65 19.35 8.85 -6.76
N SER A 66 18.71 8.75 -5.60
CA SER A 66 17.24 8.78 -5.53
C SER A 66 16.75 10.22 -5.63
N ASP A 67 15.73 10.48 -6.45
CA ASP A 67 15.01 11.76 -6.49
C ASP A 67 14.02 11.89 -5.32
N ALA A 68 13.72 10.79 -4.62
CA ALA A 68 12.89 10.79 -3.43
C ALA A 68 13.68 11.28 -2.21
N VAL A 69 13.01 12.02 -1.33
CA VAL A 69 13.57 12.53 -0.07
C VAL A 69 13.32 11.61 1.12
N ALA A 70 12.38 10.68 0.98
CA ALA A 70 12.09 9.60 1.91
C ALA A 70 11.41 8.45 1.15
N LEU A 71 11.29 7.30 1.78
CA LEU A 71 10.58 6.13 1.26
C LEU A 71 10.04 5.30 2.42
N THR A 72 8.76 5.01 2.37
CA THR A 72 8.07 4.09 3.27
C THR A 72 7.80 2.75 2.59
N SER A 73 8.26 1.67 3.19
CA SER A 73 7.99 0.30 2.74
C SER A 73 7.01 -0.37 3.69
N THR A 74 5.81 -0.66 3.19
CA THR A 74 4.75 -1.34 3.95
C THR A 74 4.34 -2.64 3.30
N ALA A 75 3.80 -3.56 4.10
CA ALA A 75 3.28 -4.83 3.63
C ALA A 75 1.88 -5.08 4.20
N LEU A 76 0.98 -5.52 3.33
CA LEU A 76 -0.29 -6.14 3.66
C LEU A 76 -0.13 -7.64 3.42
N GLY A 77 -0.35 -8.44 4.45
CA GLY A 77 -0.22 -9.89 4.38
C GLY A 77 -1.50 -10.60 4.80
N ILE A 78 -1.64 -11.85 4.36
CA ILE A 78 -2.67 -12.77 4.82
C ILE A 78 -2.07 -14.16 4.98
N SER A 79 -2.38 -14.82 6.10
CA SER A 79 -2.24 -16.26 6.26
C SER A 79 -3.62 -16.86 6.52
N TYR A 80 -3.85 -18.10 6.07
CA TYR A 80 -5.13 -18.74 6.31
C TYR A 80 -5.02 -20.27 6.38
N ASN A 81 -5.92 -20.87 7.12
CA ASN A 81 -6.10 -22.32 7.22
C ASN A 81 -7.58 -22.70 7.29
N VAL A 82 -7.89 -23.98 7.17
CA VAL A 82 -9.25 -24.50 7.33
C VAL A 82 -9.28 -25.48 8.49
N SER A 83 -10.10 -25.19 9.49
CA SER A 83 -10.40 -26.09 10.60
C SER A 83 -11.89 -26.13 10.84
N SER A 84 -12.41 -27.28 11.28
CA SER A 84 -13.85 -27.44 11.59
C SER A 84 -14.81 -26.97 10.47
N ASN A 85 -14.38 -27.14 9.20
CA ASN A 85 -15.12 -26.69 8.02
C ASN A 85 -15.35 -25.16 7.95
N GLN A 86 -14.44 -24.39 8.56
CA GLN A 86 -14.44 -22.93 8.55
C GLN A 86 -13.08 -22.41 8.07
N LEU A 87 -13.09 -21.27 7.39
CA LEU A 87 -11.89 -20.53 7.05
C LEU A 87 -11.45 -19.73 8.28
N ASN A 88 -10.21 -19.96 8.71
CA ASN A 88 -9.54 -19.09 9.67
C ASN A 88 -8.43 -18.35 8.93
N TYR A 89 -8.25 -17.09 9.24
CA TYR A 89 -7.23 -16.26 8.61
C TYR A 89 -6.61 -15.31 9.64
N GLU A 90 -5.47 -14.78 9.29
CA GLU A 90 -4.74 -13.76 10.01
C GLU A 90 -4.30 -12.71 8.99
N ILE A 91 -4.52 -11.43 9.28
CA ILE A 91 -4.12 -10.31 8.43
C ILE A 91 -2.98 -9.58 9.12
N THR A 92 -2.00 -9.14 8.33
CA THR A 92 -0.89 -8.33 8.84
C THR A 92 -0.78 -7.03 8.05
N CYS A 93 -0.68 -5.92 8.77
CA CYS A 93 -0.30 -4.62 8.23
C CYS A 93 0.99 -4.18 8.92
N SER A 94 2.07 -4.10 8.18
CA SER A 94 3.40 -3.83 8.74
C SER A 94 4.19 -2.80 7.96
N PHE A 95 5.01 -2.04 8.68
CA PHE A 95 6.03 -1.14 8.15
C PHE A 95 7.40 -1.80 8.30
N SER A 96 8.21 -1.79 7.25
CA SER A 96 9.57 -2.32 7.28
C SER A 96 10.59 -1.24 7.62
N LYS A 97 11.18 -1.32 8.80
CA LYS A 97 12.22 -0.40 9.26
C LYS A 97 13.46 -0.47 8.39
N VAL A 98 13.85 -1.68 8.00
CA VAL A 98 15.09 -1.96 7.23
C VAL A 98 14.97 -1.74 5.72
N LYS A 99 13.75 -1.43 5.24
CA LYS A 99 13.51 -1.06 3.83
C LYS A 99 13.06 0.39 3.68
N SER A 100 12.77 1.07 4.78
CA SER A 100 12.33 2.47 4.82
C SER A 100 13.48 3.39 5.20
N TRP A 101 13.55 4.55 4.53
CA TRP A 101 14.64 5.51 4.74
C TRP A 101 14.15 6.96 4.56
N GLY A 102 14.87 7.92 5.13
CA GLY A 102 14.60 9.34 5.00
C GLY A 102 15.88 10.15 4.93
N ILE A 103 15.98 11.04 3.93
CA ILE A 103 17.05 12.03 3.78
C ILE A 103 16.62 13.34 4.46
N LEU A 104 15.43 13.85 4.12
CA LEU A 104 14.91 15.09 4.64
C LEU A 104 13.90 14.82 5.76
N LYS A 105 14.40 14.70 6.98
CA LYS A 105 13.66 14.25 8.17
C LYS A 105 12.87 15.40 8.83
N THR A 106 11.85 15.92 8.13
CA THR A 106 10.94 16.94 8.69
C THR A 106 9.62 16.32 9.17
N PRO A 107 8.89 16.95 10.11
CA PRO A 107 7.55 16.48 10.51
C PRO A 107 6.57 16.43 9.33
N TYR A 108 6.69 17.34 8.39
CA TYR A 108 5.84 17.43 7.21
C TYR A 108 6.01 16.22 6.27
N ILE A 109 7.26 15.81 6.02
CA ILE A 109 7.56 14.63 5.21
C ILE A 109 7.20 13.36 5.98
N LEU A 110 7.45 13.32 7.31
CA LEU A 110 7.02 12.18 8.13
C LEU A 110 5.51 11.95 8.07
N ALA A 111 4.71 13.02 8.04
CA ALA A 111 3.27 12.90 7.88
C ALA A 111 2.88 12.29 6.52
N HIS A 112 3.63 12.59 5.45
CA HIS A 112 3.46 11.93 4.14
C HIS A 112 3.77 10.43 4.22
N GLU A 113 4.89 10.08 4.82
CA GLU A 113 5.31 8.67 4.99
C GLU A 113 4.34 7.88 5.89
N GLN A 114 3.80 8.52 6.94
CA GLN A 114 2.72 7.94 7.75
C GLN A 114 1.47 7.67 6.91
N GLY A 115 1.12 8.58 5.98
CA GLY A 115 -0.02 8.40 5.07
C GLY A 115 0.07 7.11 4.25
N HIS A 116 1.27 6.71 3.81
CA HIS A 116 1.49 5.42 3.14
C HIS A 116 1.18 4.23 4.05
N PHE A 117 1.55 4.31 5.33
CA PHE A 117 1.26 3.26 6.28
C PHE A 117 -0.23 3.18 6.62
N ASP A 118 -0.87 4.34 6.80
CA ASP A 118 -2.31 4.45 7.03
C ASP A 118 -3.14 3.92 5.86
N ILE A 119 -2.72 4.18 4.62
CA ILE A 119 -3.33 3.58 3.42
C ILE A 119 -3.24 2.05 3.48
N THR A 120 -2.10 1.50 3.90
CA THR A 120 -1.96 0.04 4.01
C THR A 120 -2.93 -0.53 5.05
N GLU A 121 -3.11 0.14 6.18
CA GLU A 121 -4.07 -0.22 7.23
C GLU A 121 -5.53 -0.16 6.72
N ILE A 122 -5.92 0.88 6.01
CA ILE A 122 -7.25 0.99 5.40
C ILE A 122 -7.56 -0.26 4.57
N TYR A 123 -6.58 -0.73 3.80
CA TYR A 123 -6.76 -1.92 2.97
C TYR A 123 -6.67 -3.24 3.75
N ALA A 124 -5.99 -3.29 4.89
CA ALA A 124 -6.08 -4.41 5.82
C ALA A 124 -7.52 -4.56 6.37
N ARG A 125 -8.13 -3.46 6.76
CA ARG A 125 -9.53 -3.42 7.21
C ARG A 125 -10.52 -3.77 6.09
N LYS A 126 -10.30 -3.28 4.87
CA LYS A 126 -11.10 -3.67 3.70
C LYS A 126 -10.99 -5.16 3.39
N LEU A 127 -9.77 -5.73 3.47
CA LEU A 127 -9.56 -7.16 3.30
C LEU A 127 -10.34 -7.95 4.37
N HIS A 128 -10.27 -7.51 5.63
CA HIS A 128 -11.03 -8.13 6.70
C HIS A 128 -12.55 -8.11 6.43
N LYS A 129 -13.09 -6.96 6.05
CA LYS A 129 -14.51 -6.83 5.67
C LYS A 129 -14.90 -7.85 4.60
N GLU A 130 -14.13 -7.96 3.54
CA GLU A 130 -14.45 -8.87 2.44
C GLU A 130 -14.36 -10.35 2.84
N LEU A 131 -13.43 -10.69 3.73
CA LEU A 131 -13.33 -12.04 4.25
C LEU A 131 -14.44 -12.38 5.22
N LEU A 132 -14.99 -11.40 5.97
CA LEU A 132 -16.21 -11.59 6.77
C LEU A 132 -17.44 -11.84 5.90
N ASP A 133 -17.55 -11.17 4.77
CA ASP A 133 -18.65 -11.32 3.82
C ASP A 133 -18.50 -12.58 2.94
N TYR A 134 -17.30 -13.17 2.89
CA TYR A 134 -17.01 -14.35 2.08
C TYR A 134 -17.74 -15.60 2.59
N LYS A 135 -18.49 -16.26 1.70
CA LYS A 135 -19.15 -17.53 1.99
C LYS A 135 -18.20 -18.69 1.68
N PHE A 136 -17.70 -19.33 2.74
CA PHE A 136 -16.73 -20.40 2.62
C PHE A 136 -17.22 -21.55 1.72
N ASN A 137 -16.39 -21.92 0.74
CA ASN A 137 -16.56 -23.07 -0.11
C ASN A 137 -15.28 -23.93 -0.10
N ARG A 138 -15.38 -25.13 0.47
CA ARG A 138 -14.21 -26.02 0.64
C ARG A 138 -13.49 -26.37 -0.65
N LYS A 139 -14.17 -26.32 -1.80
CA LYS A 139 -13.57 -26.66 -3.10
C LYS A 139 -12.79 -25.49 -3.73
N THR A 140 -13.22 -24.26 -3.46
CA THR A 140 -12.72 -23.07 -4.17
C THR A 140 -12.01 -22.05 -3.26
N PHE A 141 -12.08 -22.22 -1.93
CA PHE A 141 -11.63 -21.18 -0.99
C PHE A 141 -10.23 -20.63 -1.26
N ARG A 142 -9.28 -21.48 -1.68
CA ARG A 142 -7.91 -21.00 -1.96
C ARG A 142 -7.89 -20.03 -3.12
N GLN A 143 -8.62 -20.35 -4.17
CA GLN A 143 -8.74 -19.47 -5.34
C GLN A 143 -9.51 -18.20 -4.98
N ASP A 144 -10.62 -18.34 -4.27
CA ASP A 144 -11.49 -17.22 -3.91
C ASP A 144 -10.75 -16.23 -3.00
N VAL A 145 -10.06 -16.72 -1.95
CA VAL A 145 -9.27 -15.88 -1.03
C VAL A 145 -8.12 -15.19 -1.78
N ASN A 146 -7.42 -15.89 -2.69
CA ASN A 146 -6.37 -15.27 -3.49
C ASN A 146 -6.92 -14.17 -4.41
N VAL A 147 -8.09 -14.37 -5.04
CA VAL A 147 -8.73 -13.35 -5.89
C VAL A 147 -9.11 -12.11 -5.07
N ILE A 148 -9.67 -12.31 -3.86
CA ILE A 148 -10.00 -11.21 -2.95
C ILE A 148 -8.72 -10.45 -2.58
N TYR A 149 -7.70 -11.16 -2.13
CA TYR A 149 -6.42 -10.57 -1.71
C TYR A 149 -5.73 -9.80 -2.84
N ASP A 150 -5.57 -10.43 -4.02
CA ASP A 150 -4.89 -9.81 -5.17
C ASP A 150 -5.60 -8.52 -5.60
N ARG A 151 -6.94 -8.49 -5.56
CA ARG A 151 -7.74 -7.31 -5.86
C ARG A 151 -7.53 -6.20 -4.83
N VAL A 152 -7.61 -6.52 -3.54
CA VAL A 152 -7.41 -5.57 -2.45
C VAL A 152 -6.00 -4.97 -2.48
N VAL A 153 -4.98 -5.80 -2.73
CA VAL A 153 -3.59 -5.33 -2.88
C VAL A 153 -3.46 -4.39 -4.07
N LYS A 154 -4.06 -4.73 -5.20
CA LYS A 154 -4.03 -3.86 -6.39
C LYS A 154 -4.71 -2.51 -6.14
N GLU A 155 -5.84 -2.50 -5.44
CA GLU A 155 -6.53 -1.26 -5.06
C GLU A 155 -5.68 -0.41 -4.12
N LYS A 156 -5.02 -1.04 -3.13
CA LYS A 156 -4.05 -0.39 -2.26
C LYS A 156 -2.92 0.28 -3.06
N GLU A 157 -2.31 -0.45 -3.98
CA GLU A 157 -1.22 0.08 -4.81
C GLU A 157 -1.68 1.25 -5.69
N ASN A 158 -2.88 1.17 -6.25
CA ASN A 158 -3.45 2.27 -7.03
C ASN A 158 -3.66 3.53 -6.17
N LEU A 159 -4.12 3.38 -4.91
CA LEU A 159 -4.29 4.51 -4.00
C LEU A 159 -2.95 5.10 -3.56
N GLN A 160 -1.94 4.26 -3.27
CA GLN A 160 -0.57 4.68 -2.97
C GLN A 160 0.02 5.49 -4.13
N PHE A 161 -0.11 4.98 -5.34
CA PHE A 161 0.36 5.66 -6.55
C PHE A 161 -0.35 7.01 -6.79
N ALA A 162 -1.67 7.05 -6.58
CA ALA A 162 -2.44 8.30 -6.69
C ALA A 162 -2.04 9.32 -5.60
N TYR A 163 -1.78 8.86 -4.38
CA TYR A 163 -1.31 9.69 -3.27
C TYR A 163 0.03 10.34 -3.62
N ASP A 164 1.02 9.56 -4.03
CA ASP A 164 2.32 10.08 -4.45
C ASP A 164 2.21 11.04 -5.64
N GLY A 165 1.50 10.63 -6.68
CA GLY A 165 1.41 11.41 -7.90
C GLY A 165 0.71 12.76 -7.70
N LEU A 166 -0.38 12.81 -6.93
CA LEU A 166 -1.16 14.04 -6.72
C LEU A 166 -0.51 14.97 -5.69
N THR A 167 0.18 14.42 -4.70
CA THR A 167 0.96 15.20 -3.74
C THR A 167 2.32 15.64 -4.29
N ASP A 168 2.67 15.20 -5.52
CA ASP A 168 4.01 15.38 -6.11
C ASP A 168 5.09 14.92 -5.12
N HIS A 169 4.92 13.72 -4.54
CA HIS A 169 5.82 13.15 -3.53
C HIS A 169 6.12 14.14 -2.40
N SER A 170 5.07 14.62 -1.75
CA SER A 170 5.09 15.63 -0.68
C SER A 170 5.43 17.09 -1.07
N ARG A 171 5.68 17.39 -2.36
CA ARG A 171 6.03 18.77 -2.76
C ARG A 171 4.78 19.68 -2.81
N ASN A 172 3.62 19.14 -3.19
CA ASN A 172 2.36 19.88 -3.22
C ASN A 172 1.69 19.91 -1.84
N LYS A 173 2.01 20.94 -1.05
CA LYS A 173 1.56 21.05 0.35
C LYS A 173 0.04 21.14 0.50
N THR A 174 -0.64 21.82 -0.41
CA THR A 174 -2.10 21.96 -0.36
C THR A 174 -2.78 20.61 -0.57
N VAL A 175 -2.41 19.93 -1.64
CA VAL A 175 -2.98 18.62 -1.98
C VAL A 175 -2.60 17.57 -0.94
N GLN A 176 -1.39 17.61 -0.37
CA GLN A 176 -1.03 16.70 0.71
C GLN A 176 -1.93 16.86 1.93
N LYS A 177 -2.26 18.10 2.31
CA LYS A 177 -3.18 18.33 3.43
C LYS A 177 -4.55 17.69 3.17
N GLU A 178 -5.12 17.90 2.00
CA GLU A 178 -6.40 17.31 1.59
C GLU A 178 -6.34 15.77 1.59
N TRP A 179 -5.23 15.20 1.14
CA TRP A 179 -5.03 13.74 1.17
C TRP A 179 -4.91 13.18 2.58
N LEU A 180 -4.20 13.84 3.48
CA LEU A 180 -4.11 13.41 4.88
C LEU A 180 -5.48 13.45 5.57
N GLU A 181 -6.31 14.47 5.30
CA GLU A 181 -7.69 14.54 5.78
C GLU A 181 -8.52 13.37 5.23
N LYS A 182 -8.45 13.10 3.92
CA LYS A 182 -9.11 11.97 3.27
C LYS A 182 -8.67 10.61 3.83
N ILE A 183 -7.38 10.42 4.11
CA ILE A 183 -6.87 9.19 4.70
C ILE A 183 -7.47 8.99 6.10
N GLN A 184 -7.56 10.04 6.91
CA GLN A 184 -8.20 9.98 8.24
C GLN A 184 -9.69 9.63 8.12
N GLU A 185 -10.42 10.21 7.18
CA GLU A 185 -11.82 9.85 6.90
C GLU A 185 -11.96 8.37 6.55
N LEU A 186 -11.12 7.84 5.66
CA LEU A 186 -11.13 6.42 5.28
C LEU A 186 -10.78 5.48 6.44
N LEU A 187 -9.88 5.89 7.36
CA LEU A 187 -9.61 5.14 8.59
C LEU A 187 -10.85 5.09 9.49
N LEU A 188 -11.58 6.19 9.63
CA LEU A 188 -12.84 6.25 10.39
C LEU A 188 -13.94 5.40 9.73
N GLU A 189 -14.12 5.49 8.43
CA GLU A 189 -15.11 4.69 7.68
C GLU A 189 -14.87 3.18 7.82
N THR A 190 -13.63 2.77 7.99
CA THR A 190 -13.23 1.37 8.11
C THR A 190 -13.04 0.91 9.57
N GLU A 191 -13.31 1.76 10.55
CA GLU A 191 -13.08 1.50 11.99
C GLU A 191 -13.76 0.22 12.49
N ALA A 192 -14.96 -0.08 12.01
CA ALA A 192 -15.69 -1.31 12.38
C ALA A 192 -14.92 -2.59 12.05
N TYR A 193 -13.90 -2.53 11.20
CA TYR A 193 -13.09 -3.65 10.73
C TYR A 193 -11.64 -3.59 11.22
N ALA A 194 -11.33 -2.71 12.17
CA ALA A 194 -9.96 -2.52 12.69
C ALA A 194 -9.47 -3.71 13.54
N ASN A 195 -10.38 -4.46 14.16
CA ASN A 195 -10.04 -5.62 14.99
C ASN A 195 -9.99 -6.91 14.15
N TYR A 196 -9.12 -6.94 13.15
CA TYR A 196 -8.87 -8.16 12.37
C TYR A 196 -7.92 -9.11 13.12
N PRO A 197 -8.09 -10.44 12.91
CA PRO A 197 -7.27 -11.45 13.55
C PRO A 197 -5.85 -11.51 12.97
#